data_805ffc1a07e036e988628f5a829b4088
#
_entry.id   805ffc1a07e036e988628f5a829b4088
#
_cell.length_a   1.000
_cell.length_b   1.000
_cell.length_c   1.000
_cell.angle_alpha   90.00
_cell.angle_beta   90.00
_cell.angle_gamma   90.00
#
_symmetry.space_group_name_H-M   'P 1'
#
loop_
_entity.id
_entity.type
_entity.pdbx_description
1 polymer ?
#
loop_
_entity_poly.entity_id
_entity_poly.type
_entity_poly.pdbx_seq_one_letter_code
_entity_poly.pdbx_strand_id
1 'polypeptide(L)'
;MDQDKLNNQSNYWEANFSKKPLMFGLTPSVAALSALKKFKEDNIKEIIELGAGLGRDTVFFAKNKIKVEALDYSSTAIKIIERKAKDNNLSKLIYTKHFDVRDKLPYKDNSIKGIFSHILYCMALSNFDIKKLNNEILRVLKPGGINIYTARNTNDGDYKKGIHRGEDMYENDGFIINFFSEQKVNGLLEGFKNLSTTNFDEGNFPRKLFLIQNKKL
;
A
#
# COMPACT_ATOMS: atom_id res chain seq x y z
N MET A 1 -23.18 -2.60 -4.91
CA MET A 1 -22.13 -2.41 -3.90
C MET A 1 -22.49 -1.22 -3.03
N ASP A 2 -22.36 -1.34 -1.71
CA ASP A 2 -22.73 -0.28 -0.75
C ASP A 2 -21.51 0.66 -0.56
N GLN A 3 -21.51 1.77 -1.30
CA GLN A 3 -20.41 2.74 -1.29
C GLN A 3 -20.20 3.39 0.09
N ASP A 4 -21.29 3.56 0.86
CA ASP A 4 -21.19 4.16 2.20
C ASP A 4 -20.41 3.25 3.15
N LYS A 5 -20.54 1.94 3.02
CA LYS A 5 -19.72 1.00 3.80
C LYS A 5 -18.25 1.03 3.43
N LEU A 6 -17.93 1.17 2.14
CA LEU A 6 -16.54 1.35 1.70
C LEU A 6 -15.98 2.68 2.24
N ASN A 7 -16.77 3.75 2.20
CA ASN A 7 -16.37 5.06 2.74
C ASN A 7 -16.13 5.01 4.25
N ASN A 8 -16.96 4.27 5.00
CA ASN A 8 -16.83 4.15 6.44
C ASN A 8 -15.61 3.36 6.92
N GLN A 9 -14.90 2.65 6.03
CA GLN A 9 -13.66 1.96 6.40
C GLN A 9 -12.56 2.92 6.89
N SER A 10 -12.58 4.19 6.47
CA SER A 10 -11.66 5.20 6.98
C SER A 10 -11.84 5.41 8.48
N ASN A 11 -13.09 5.52 8.96
CA ASN A 11 -13.39 5.65 10.39
C ASN A 11 -12.99 4.40 11.18
N TYR A 12 -13.15 3.23 10.56
CA TYR A 12 -12.77 1.97 11.16
C TYR A 12 -11.24 1.86 11.37
N TRP A 13 -10.44 2.24 10.37
CA TRP A 13 -9.00 2.26 10.48
C TRP A 13 -8.51 3.34 11.45
N GLU A 14 -9.10 4.55 11.43
CA GLU A 14 -8.80 5.62 12.38
C GLU A 14 -8.96 5.14 13.83
N ALA A 15 -10.09 4.48 14.14
CA ALA A 15 -10.36 3.92 15.46
C ALA A 15 -9.38 2.80 15.85
N ASN A 16 -9.00 1.93 14.90
CA ASN A 16 -8.05 0.85 15.17
C ASN A 16 -6.63 1.37 15.41
N PHE A 17 -6.17 2.33 14.63
CA PHE A 17 -4.84 2.92 14.82
C PHE A 17 -4.73 3.66 16.15
N SER A 18 -5.79 4.35 16.59
CA SER A 18 -5.85 4.96 17.92
C SER A 18 -5.76 3.93 19.03
N LYS A 19 -6.51 2.83 18.93
CA LYS A 19 -6.59 1.79 19.98
C LYS A 19 -5.38 0.86 20.01
N LYS A 20 -4.75 0.61 18.86
CA LYS A 20 -3.69 -0.40 18.70
C LYS A 20 -2.49 0.17 17.93
N PRO A 21 -1.73 1.13 18.51
CA PRO A 21 -0.66 1.84 17.80
C PRO A 21 0.54 0.95 17.43
N LEU A 22 0.58 -0.30 17.88
CA LEU A 22 1.62 -1.29 17.56
C LEU A 22 1.07 -2.51 16.82
N MET A 23 -0.13 -2.46 16.25
CA MET A 23 -0.81 -3.64 15.69
C MET A 23 -0.03 -4.33 14.56
N PHE A 24 0.86 -3.61 13.88
CA PHE A 24 1.71 -4.17 12.81
C PHE A 24 3.15 -4.45 13.27
N GLY A 25 3.45 -4.24 14.56
CA GLY A 25 4.81 -4.38 15.10
C GLY A 25 5.78 -3.30 14.60
N LEU A 26 7.07 -3.56 14.81
CA LEU A 26 8.16 -2.63 14.44
C LEU A 26 9.08 -3.20 13.35
N THR A 27 9.03 -4.52 13.12
CA THR A 27 9.81 -5.19 12.09
C THR A 27 9.24 -4.87 10.71
N PRO A 28 10.06 -4.51 9.71
CA PRO A 28 9.58 -4.23 8.37
C PRO A 28 8.87 -5.43 7.75
N SER A 29 7.94 -5.17 6.84
CA SER A 29 7.29 -6.22 6.06
C SER A 29 8.29 -6.93 5.14
N VAL A 30 7.98 -8.18 4.79
CA VAL A 30 8.73 -8.91 3.75
C VAL A 30 8.74 -8.14 2.43
N ALA A 31 7.62 -7.48 2.12
CA ALA A 31 7.49 -6.63 0.94
C ALA A 31 8.45 -5.44 0.97
N ALA A 32 8.59 -4.76 2.11
CA ALA A 32 9.50 -3.63 2.25
C ALA A 32 10.97 -4.05 2.11
N LEU A 33 11.34 -5.22 2.62
CA LEU A 33 12.69 -5.76 2.42
C LEU A 33 13.00 -5.99 0.94
N SER A 34 12.07 -6.62 0.22
CA SER A 34 12.18 -6.84 -1.23
C SER A 34 12.21 -5.52 -2.01
N ALA A 35 11.32 -4.58 -1.66
CA ALA A 35 11.25 -3.27 -2.30
C ALA A 35 12.54 -2.47 -2.09
N LEU A 36 13.12 -2.48 -0.90
CA LEU A 36 14.40 -1.80 -0.63
C LEU A 36 15.51 -2.31 -1.53
N LYS A 37 15.61 -3.64 -1.72
CA LYS A 37 16.59 -4.23 -2.64
C LYS A 37 16.40 -3.68 -4.05
N LYS A 38 15.17 -3.72 -4.57
CA LYS A 38 14.83 -3.23 -5.92
C LYS A 38 15.12 -1.73 -6.07
N PHE A 39 14.74 -0.91 -5.09
CA PHE A 39 14.99 0.53 -5.13
C PHE A 39 16.48 0.86 -5.12
N LYS A 40 17.29 0.09 -4.39
CA LYS A 40 18.77 0.24 -4.40
C LYS A 40 19.37 -0.15 -5.76
N GLU A 41 18.94 -1.26 -6.35
CA GLU A 41 19.36 -1.71 -7.68
C GLU A 41 19.08 -0.66 -8.76
N ASP A 42 17.92 0.00 -8.71
CA ASP A 42 17.53 1.05 -9.66
C ASP A 42 17.98 2.46 -9.24
N ASN A 43 18.82 2.58 -8.20
CA ASN A 43 19.30 3.86 -7.66
C ASN A 43 18.15 4.85 -7.32
N ILE A 44 17.05 4.33 -6.79
CA ILE A 44 15.89 5.12 -6.33
C ILE A 44 16.13 5.50 -4.87
N LYS A 45 16.24 6.80 -4.61
CA LYS A 45 16.54 7.37 -3.28
C LYS A 45 15.35 8.09 -2.64
N GLU A 46 14.27 8.23 -3.38
CA GLU A 46 13.04 8.88 -2.95
C GLU A 46 11.82 8.11 -3.47
N ILE A 47 10.88 7.82 -2.59
CA ILE A 47 9.67 7.07 -2.91
C ILE A 47 8.43 7.74 -2.32
N ILE A 48 7.29 7.42 -2.89
CA ILE A 48 5.98 7.63 -2.30
C ILE A 48 5.51 6.31 -1.70
N GLU A 49 5.09 6.34 -0.44
CA GLU A 49 4.43 5.20 0.20
C GLU A 49 2.94 5.49 0.32
N LEU A 50 2.11 4.68 -0.32
CA LEU A 50 0.67 4.80 -0.30
C LEU A 50 0.06 3.85 0.73
N GLY A 51 -0.81 4.38 1.61
CA GLY A 51 -1.39 3.61 2.71
C GLY A 51 -0.35 3.23 3.75
N ALA A 52 0.45 4.21 4.19
CA ALA A 52 1.59 3.98 5.08
C ALA A 52 1.21 3.45 6.48
N GLY A 53 -0.07 3.54 6.86
CA GLY A 53 -0.58 3.09 8.13
C GLY A 53 0.21 3.66 9.31
N LEU A 54 0.68 2.81 10.21
CA LEU A 54 1.45 3.25 11.38
C LEU A 54 2.93 3.50 11.10
N GLY A 55 3.37 3.53 9.83
CA GLY A 55 4.73 3.91 9.43
C GLY A 55 5.81 2.89 9.74
N ARG A 56 5.47 1.61 9.84
CA ARG A 56 6.44 0.52 10.04
C ARG A 56 7.48 0.49 8.92
N ASP A 57 7.01 0.46 7.69
CA ASP A 57 7.84 0.37 6.50
C ASP A 57 8.44 1.74 6.13
N THR A 58 7.71 2.84 6.38
CA THR A 58 8.21 4.21 6.25
C THR A 58 9.51 4.42 7.02
N VAL A 59 9.52 4.06 8.32
CA VAL A 59 10.71 4.18 9.19
C VAL A 59 11.84 3.28 8.70
N PHE A 60 11.52 2.08 8.24
CA PHE A 60 12.51 1.16 7.69
C PHE A 60 13.20 1.73 6.44
N PHE A 61 12.46 2.23 5.48
CA PHE A 61 13.03 2.86 4.28
C PHE A 61 13.91 4.07 4.66
N ALA A 62 13.44 4.94 5.55
CA ALA A 62 14.19 6.12 5.96
C ALA A 62 15.50 5.75 6.71
N LYS A 63 15.48 4.73 7.58
CA LYS A 63 16.70 4.18 8.21
C LYS A 63 17.70 3.66 7.17
N ASN A 64 17.22 3.23 6.02
CA ASN A 64 18.04 2.80 4.88
C ASN A 64 18.37 3.93 3.88
N LYS A 65 18.21 5.21 4.30
CA LYS A 65 18.53 6.41 3.54
C LYS A 65 17.69 6.60 2.25
N ILE A 66 16.50 6.01 2.22
CA ILE A 66 15.47 6.32 1.23
C ILE A 66 14.59 7.43 1.82
N LYS A 67 14.43 8.54 1.10
CA LYS A 67 13.49 9.57 1.45
C LYS A 67 12.08 9.09 1.13
N VAL A 68 11.15 9.21 2.08
CA VAL A 68 9.78 8.71 1.96
C VAL A 68 8.78 9.84 2.14
N GLU A 69 7.88 10.01 1.20
CA GLU A 69 6.64 10.73 1.42
C GLU A 69 5.53 9.70 1.68
N ALA A 70 5.08 9.65 2.93
CA ALA A 70 4.10 8.67 3.41
C ALA A 70 2.70 9.27 3.36
N LEU A 71 1.81 8.66 2.58
CA LEU A 71 0.42 9.06 2.41
C LEU A 71 -0.49 8.07 3.13
N ASP A 72 -1.40 8.60 3.93
CA ASP A 72 -2.47 7.82 4.55
C ASP A 72 -3.70 8.70 4.79
N TYR A 73 -4.90 8.13 4.73
CA TYR A 73 -6.13 8.86 4.99
C TYR A 73 -6.49 8.94 6.47
N SER A 74 -5.77 8.25 7.36
CA SER A 74 -5.91 8.33 8.80
C SER A 74 -5.05 9.45 9.38
N SER A 75 -5.70 10.43 10.01
CA SER A 75 -5.02 11.50 10.73
C SER A 75 -4.18 10.99 11.89
N THR A 76 -4.64 9.92 12.55
CA THR A 76 -3.90 9.25 13.62
C THR A 76 -2.63 8.58 13.08
N ALA A 77 -2.72 7.89 11.92
CA ALA A 77 -1.54 7.31 11.27
C ALA A 77 -0.48 8.38 10.96
N ILE A 78 -0.87 9.48 10.36
CA ILE A 78 0.03 10.61 10.04
C ILE A 78 0.74 11.12 11.29
N LYS A 79 0.02 11.42 12.37
CA LYS A 79 0.61 11.88 13.64
C LYS A 79 1.60 10.86 14.23
N ILE A 80 1.28 9.57 14.14
CA ILE A 80 2.17 8.50 14.62
C ILE A 80 3.44 8.43 13.79
N ILE A 81 3.36 8.55 12.44
CA ILE A 81 4.53 8.58 11.57
C ILE A 81 5.41 9.78 11.88
N GLU A 82 4.84 10.96 12.04
CA GLU A 82 5.58 12.19 12.39
C GLU A 82 6.31 12.07 13.72
N ARG A 83 5.65 11.50 14.73
CA ARG A 83 6.27 11.18 16.02
C ARG A 83 7.43 10.21 15.86
N LYS A 84 7.23 9.09 15.15
CA LYS A 84 8.30 8.12 14.87
C LYS A 84 9.47 8.73 14.11
N ALA A 85 9.20 9.66 13.18
CA ALA A 85 10.24 10.37 12.46
C ALA A 85 11.10 11.22 13.41
N LYS A 86 10.50 11.94 14.36
CA LYS A 86 11.19 12.72 15.38
C LYS A 86 11.99 11.81 16.33
N ASP A 87 11.34 10.79 16.89
CA ASP A 87 11.92 9.88 17.89
C ASP A 87 13.13 9.10 17.34
N ASN A 88 13.21 8.89 16.02
CA ASN A 88 14.33 8.21 15.35
C ASN A 88 15.31 9.16 14.62
N ASN A 89 15.19 10.49 14.76
CA ASN A 89 16.01 11.49 14.05
C ASN A 89 15.91 11.39 12.52
N LEU A 90 14.73 11.01 11.98
CA LEU A 90 14.46 10.81 10.56
C LEU A 90 13.64 11.93 9.91
N SER A 91 13.38 13.05 10.59
CA SER A 91 12.51 14.14 10.11
C SER A 91 12.97 14.77 8.80
N LYS A 92 14.24 14.61 8.40
CA LYS A 92 14.76 15.05 7.11
C LYS A 92 14.49 14.06 5.96
N LEU A 93 14.07 12.84 6.28
CA LEU A 93 13.85 11.75 5.32
C LEU A 93 12.40 11.29 5.26
N ILE A 94 11.57 11.63 6.24
CA ILE A 94 10.15 11.26 6.29
C ILE A 94 9.31 12.53 6.20
N TYR A 95 8.46 12.56 5.19
CA TYR A 95 7.40 13.55 4.99
C TYR A 95 6.07 12.83 5.04
N THR A 96 5.03 13.49 5.51
CA THR A 96 3.71 12.90 5.63
C THR A 96 2.67 13.73 4.93
N LYS A 97 1.63 13.07 4.43
CA LYS A 97 0.48 13.73 3.84
C LYS A 97 -0.80 12.98 4.16
N HIS A 98 -1.75 13.67 4.77
CA HIS A 98 -3.12 13.14 4.89
C HIS A 98 -3.75 13.10 3.50
N PHE A 99 -4.08 11.91 3.01
CA PHE A 99 -4.52 11.74 1.62
C PHE A 99 -5.33 10.45 1.43
N ASP A 100 -6.45 10.56 0.72
CA ASP A 100 -7.21 9.39 0.27
C ASP A 100 -6.75 8.99 -1.14
N VAL A 101 -6.30 7.77 -1.30
CA VAL A 101 -5.79 7.25 -2.59
C VAL A 101 -6.85 7.13 -3.70
N ARG A 102 -8.12 7.31 -3.36
CA ARG A 102 -9.22 7.41 -4.34
C ARG A 102 -9.25 8.76 -5.05
N ASP A 103 -8.54 9.77 -4.52
CA ASP A 103 -8.38 11.07 -5.15
C ASP A 103 -7.24 11.07 -6.18
N LYS A 104 -7.17 12.14 -6.97
CA LYS A 104 -6.07 12.35 -7.90
C LYS A 104 -4.76 12.56 -7.14
N LEU A 105 -3.73 11.75 -7.43
CA LEU A 105 -2.43 11.88 -6.78
C LEU A 105 -1.83 13.30 -6.98
N PRO A 106 -1.38 13.97 -5.91
CA PRO A 106 -0.99 15.39 -5.93
C PRO A 106 0.42 15.61 -6.50
N TYR A 107 0.75 14.86 -7.55
CA TYR A 107 2.05 14.91 -8.22
C TYR A 107 1.87 15.18 -9.71
N LYS A 108 2.89 15.81 -10.31
CA LYS A 108 2.94 16.04 -11.75
C LYS A 108 3.15 14.72 -12.49
N ASP A 109 2.75 14.70 -13.75
CA ASP A 109 3.02 13.57 -14.64
C ASP A 109 4.53 13.32 -14.72
N ASN A 110 4.93 12.06 -14.78
CA ASN A 110 6.32 11.64 -14.95
C ASN A 110 7.29 12.30 -13.93
N SER A 111 6.88 12.45 -12.67
CA SER A 111 7.70 13.11 -11.65
C SER A 111 8.32 12.16 -10.63
N ILE A 112 7.73 10.98 -10.42
CA ILE A 112 8.08 10.02 -9.37
C ILE A 112 8.88 8.86 -9.94
N LYS A 113 9.92 8.39 -9.21
CA LYS A 113 10.72 7.22 -9.61
C LYS A 113 10.30 5.92 -8.94
N GLY A 114 9.81 5.96 -7.69
CA GLY A 114 9.44 4.78 -6.93
C GLY A 114 8.16 4.99 -6.14
N ILE A 115 7.28 4.00 -6.20
CA ILE A 115 6.05 3.94 -5.40
C ILE A 115 6.02 2.58 -4.70
N PHE A 116 5.65 2.59 -3.43
CA PHE A 116 5.46 1.40 -2.62
C PHE A 116 4.10 1.44 -1.95
N SER A 117 3.45 0.28 -1.87
CA SER A 117 2.28 0.12 -1.02
C SER A 117 2.17 -1.31 -0.50
N HIS A 118 1.88 -1.47 0.80
CA HIS A 118 1.72 -2.76 1.41
C HIS A 118 0.29 -2.95 1.91
N ILE A 119 -0.40 -4.00 1.38
CA ILE A 119 -1.80 -4.35 1.73
C ILE A 119 -2.84 -3.27 1.37
N LEU A 120 -2.47 -2.16 0.76
CA LEU A 120 -3.42 -1.11 0.37
C LEU A 120 -4.38 -1.56 -0.73
N TYR A 121 -3.88 -2.20 -1.80
CA TYR A 121 -4.70 -2.57 -2.96
C TYR A 121 -5.85 -3.52 -2.61
N CYS A 122 -5.69 -4.32 -1.56
CA CYS A 122 -6.72 -5.23 -1.10
C CYS A 122 -7.59 -4.68 0.03
N MET A 123 -7.52 -3.37 0.32
CA MET A 123 -8.46 -2.74 1.25
C MET A 123 -9.83 -2.53 0.58
N ALA A 124 -10.71 -1.77 1.22
CA ALA A 124 -12.06 -1.47 0.74
C ALA A 124 -12.08 -0.53 -0.47
N LEU A 125 -11.38 -0.92 -1.52
CA LEU A 125 -11.34 -0.27 -2.83
C LEU A 125 -12.10 -1.13 -3.83
N SER A 126 -13.06 -0.55 -4.56
CA SER A 126 -13.71 -1.22 -5.67
C SER A 126 -12.73 -1.49 -6.82
N ASN A 127 -13.06 -2.39 -7.73
CA ASN A 127 -12.24 -2.61 -8.93
C ASN A 127 -12.09 -1.32 -9.75
N PHE A 128 -13.10 -0.45 -9.73
CA PHE A 128 -13.02 0.88 -10.33
C PHE A 128 -11.99 1.77 -9.61
N ASP A 129 -12.02 1.83 -8.27
CA ASP A 129 -11.05 2.62 -7.48
C ASP A 129 -9.62 2.10 -7.67
N ILE A 130 -9.44 0.78 -7.69
CA ILE A 130 -8.14 0.15 -7.93
C ILE A 130 -7.60 0.51 -9.31
N LYS A 131 -8.44 0.43 -10.35
CA LYS A 131 -8.04 0.81 -11.71
C LYS A 131 -7.70 2.30 -11.80
N LYS A 132 -8.52 3.16 -11.18
CA LYS A 132 -8.26 4.61 -11.11
C LYS A 132 -6.93 4.91 -10.41
N LEU A 133 -6.66 4.30 -9.25
CA LEU A 133 -5.40 4.42 -8.52
C LEU A 133 -4.22 3.96 -9.39
N ASN A 134 -4.35 2.81 -10.05
CA ASN A 134 -3.29 2.27 -10.91
C ASN A 134 -2.97 3.20 -12.09
N ASN A 135 -3.99 3.83 -12.70
CA ASN A 135 -3.82 4.82 -13.76
C ASN A 135 -3.12 6.09 -13.24
N GLU A 136 -3.46 6.55 -12.03
CA GLU A 136 -2.78 7.68 -11.40
C GLU A 136 -1.32 7.36 -11.07
N ILE A 137 -1.03 6.15 -10.58
CA ILE A 137 0.34 5.67 -10.38
C ILE A 137 1.11 5.66 -11.71
N LEU A 138 0.49 5.14 -12.78
CA LEU A 138 1.08 5.17 -14.12
C LEU A 138 1.35 6.60 -14.58
N ARG A 139 0.41 7.53 -14.37
CA ARG A 139 0.55 8.94 -14.74
C ARG A 139 1.76 9.59 -14.05
N VAL A 140 1.88 9.43 -12.73
CA VAL A 140 2.90 10.14 -11.94
C VAL A 140 4.29 9.52 -12.03
N LEU A 141 4.39 8.21 -12.30
CA LEU A 141 5.67 7.56 -12.47
C LEU A 141 6.39 8.07 -13.73
N LYS A 142 7.72 8.25 -13.62
CA LYS A 142 8.59 8.47 -14.78
C LYS A 142 8.65 7.20 -15.63
N PRO A 143 8.89 7.30 -16.97
CA PRO A 143 9.30 6.13 -17.72
C PRO A 143 10.45 5.39 -17.03
N GLY A 144 10.34 4.09 -16.91
CA GLY A 144 11.28 3.28 -16.14
C GLY A 144 11.10 3.32 -14.62
N GLY A 145 10.17 4.10 -14.08
CA GLY A 145 9.84 4.15 -12.65
C GLY A 145 9.21 2.84 -12.16
N ILE A 146 9.36 2.58 -10.87
CA ILE A 146 9.01 1.30 -10.24
C ILE A 146 7.79 1.47 -9.33
N ASN A 147 6.78 0.62 -9.51
CA ASN A 147 5.66 0.43 -8.60
C ASN A 147 5.75 -0.95 -7.96
N ILE A 148 5.81 -1.00 -6.62
CA ILE A 148 5.82 -2.25 -5.84
C ILE A 148 4.63 -2.23 -4.90
N TYR A 149 3.78 -3.24 -5.01
CA TYR A 149 2.61 -3.35 -4.14
C TYR A 149 2.29 -4.78 -3.75
N THR A 150 1.53 -4.93 -2.68
CA THR A 150 1.01 -6.21 -2.26
C THR A 150 -0.51 -6.21 -2.19
N ALA A 151 -1.09 -7.39 -2.41
CA ALA A 151 -2.51 -7.61 -2.24
C ALA A 151 -2.77 -9.04 -1.73
N ARG A 152 -3.77 -9.20 -0.85
CA ARG A 152 -4.21 -10.54 -0.43
C ARG A 152 -4.81 -11.26 -1.62
N ASN A 153 -4.40 -12.50 -1.82
CA ASN A 153 -4.82 -13.27 -3.00
C ASN A 153 -5.99 -14.22 -2.70
N THR A 154 -6.55 -14.79 -3.73
CA THR A 154 -7.71 -15.71 -3.64
C THR A 154 -7.38 -17.08 -2.99
N ASN A 155 -6.11 -17.36 -2.69
CA ASN A 155 -5.70 -18.54 -1.91
C ASN A 155 -5.65 -18.26 -0.39
N ASP A 156 -5.92 -17.00 0.01
CA ASP A 156 -5.98 -16.61 1.40
C ASP A 156 -7.13 -17.28 2.13
N GLY A 157 -6.90 -17.66 3.39
CA GLY A 157 -7.87 -18.38 4.21
C GLY A 157 -9.17 -17.62 4.50
N ASP A 158 -9.19 -16.28 4.35
CA ASP A 158 -10.38 -15.45 4.54
C ASP A 158 -11.16 -15.23 3.24
N TYR A 159 -10.64 -15.64 2.08
CA TYR A 159 -11.37 -15.52 0.82
C TYR A 159 -12.66 -16.36 0.86
N LYS A 160 -13.76 -15.74 0.43
CA LYS A 160 -15.13 -16.31 0.49
C LYS A 160 -15.64 -16.59 1.90
N LYS A 161 -15.05 -15.98 2.94
CA LYS A 161 -15.57 -16.00 4.31
C LYS A 161 -16.14 -14.66 4.71
N GLY A 162 -17.05 -14.67 5.68
CA GLY A 162 -17.72 -13.46 6.16
C GLY A 162 -18.83 -12.97 5.22
N ILE A 163 -19.07 -11.67 5.23
CA ILE A 163 -20.16 -11.05 4.47
C ILE A 163 -19.62 -10.62 3.09
N HIS A 164 -20.20 -11.17 2.02
CA HIS A 164 -19.86 -10.74 0.66
C HIS A 164 -20.35 -9.30 0.41
N ARG A 165 -19.45 -8.43 -0.05
CA ARG A 165 -19.72 -7.00 -0.29
C ARG A 165 -19.74 -6.59 -1.75
N GLY A 166 -19.73 -7.55 -2.67
CA GLY A 166 -19.64 -7.38 -4.12
C GLY A 166 -18.22 -7.57 -4.64
N GLU A 167 -18.07 -7.83 -5.93
CA GLU A 167 -16.78 -8.19 -6.55
C GLU A 167 -16.10 -9.35 -5.79
N ASP A 168 -14.80 -9.26 -5.53
CA ASP A 168 -14.07 -10.20 -4.66
C ASP A 168 -13.90 -9.67 -3.23
N MET A 169 -14.85 -8.83 -2.75
CA MET A 169 -14.78 -8.24 -1.42
C MET A 169 -15.56 -9.04 -0.40
N TYR A 170 -14.90 -9.30 0.73
CA TYR A 170 -15.51 -9.96 1.89
C TYR A 170 -15.20 -9.19 3.17
N GLU A 171 -16.20 -9.03 4.02
CA GLU A 171 -16.07 -8.39 5.32
C GLU A 171 -15.96 -9.42 6.41
N ASN A 172 -14.85 -9.37 7.16
CA ASN A 172 -14.60 -10.15 8.36
C ASN A 172 -14.25 -9.21 9.52
N ASP A 173 -14.96 -9.32 10.64
CA ASP A 173 -14.74 -8.51 11.85
C ASP A 173 -14.69 -7.00 11.56
N GLY A 174 -15.51 -6.52 10.62
CA GLY A 174 -15.60 -5.12 10.21
C GLY A 174 -14.54 -4.67 9.19
N PHE A 175 -13.56 -5.52 8.86
CA PHE A 175 -12.61 -5.24 7.77
C PHE A 175 -13.14 -5.74 6.43
N ILE A 176 -13.18 -4.88 5.44
CA ILE A 176 -13.51 -5.26 4.06
C ILE A 176 -12.20 -5.46 3.30
N ILE A 177 -12.02 -6.68 2.78
CA ILE A 177 -10.85 -7.08 1.99
C ILE A 177 -11.29 -7.42 0.58
N ASN A 178 -10.65 -6.79 -0.41
CA ASN A 178 -10.81 -7.10 -1.83
C ASN A 178 -9.69 -8.05 -2.26
N PHE A 179 -10.02 -9.31 -2.52
CA PHE A 179 -9.03 -10.34 -2.85
C PHE A 179 -8.65 -10.30 -4.33
N PHE A 180 -7.41 -10.68 -4.61
CA PHE A 180 -6.83 -10.62 -5.94
C PHE A 180 -6.61 -12.01 -6.52
N SER A 181 -7.16 -12.25 -7.71
CA SER A 181 -6.75 -13.34 -8.58
C SER A 181 -5.55 -12.91 -9.45
N GLU A 182 -4.84 -13.87 -10.05
CA GLU A 182 -3.81 -13.56 -11.06
C GLU A 182 -4.38 -12.78 -12.25
N GLN A 183 -5.60 -13.12 -12.67
CA GLN A 183 -6.30 -12.38 -13.73
C GLN A 183 -6.49 -10.91 -13.37
N LYS A 184 -6.84 -10.61 -12.11
CA LYS A 184 -7.00 -9.23 -11.63
C LYS A 184 -5.67 -8.49 -11.60
N VAL A 185 -4.57 -9.15 -11.17
CA VAL A 185 -3.22 -8.59 -11.25
C VAL A 185 -2.84 -8.27 -12.69
N ASN A 186 -3.06 -9.21 -13.62
CA ASN A 186 -2.75 -9.05 -15.04
C ASN A 186 -3.56 -7.91 -15.68
N GLY A 187 -4.82 -7.71 -15.24
CA GLY A 187 -5.68 -6.59 -15.70
C GLY A 187 -5.17 -5.20 -15.30
N LEU A 188 -4.19 -5.12 -14.40
CA LEU A 188 -3.56 -3.86 -13.97
C LEU A 188 -2.21 -3.57 -14.63
N LEU A 189 -1.79 -4.38 -15.62
CA LEU A 189 -0.47 -4.24 -16.26
C LEU A 189 -0.46 -3.28 -17.46
N GLU A 190 -1.60 -2.68 -17.82
CA GLU A 190 -1.63 -1.69 -18.91
C GLU A 190 -0.64 -0.55 -18.64
N GLY A 191 0.31 -0.32 -19.56
CA GLY A 191 1.38 0.68 -19.43
C GLY A 191 2.55 0.25 -18.52
N PHE A 192 2.52 -0.97 -17.98
CA PHE A 192 3.58 -1.53 -17.16
C PHE A 192 4.20 -2.79 -17.77
N LYS A 193 5.50 -2.94 -17.57
CA LYS A 193 6.18 -4.24 -17.67
C LYS A 193 6.17 -4.88 -16.28
N ASN A 194 5.54 -6.05 -16.14
CA ASN A 194 5.67 -6.83 -14.91
C ASN A 194 7.11 -7.39 -14.81
N LEU A 195 7.78 -7.09 -13.70
CA LEU A 195 9.12 -7.59 -13.40
C LEU A 195 9.04 -8.90 -12.62
N SER A 196 8.09 -8.98 -11.68
CA SER A 196 7.82 -10.20 -10.91
C SER A 196 6.44 -10.13 -10.25
N THR A 197 5.82 -11.29 -10.10
CA THR A 197 4.68 -11.53 -9.22
C THR A 197 5.00 -12.78 -8.40
N THR A 198 5.17 -12.63 -7.09
CA THR A 198 5.52 -13.74 -6.19
C THR A 198 4.50 -13.88 -5.09
N ASN A 199 4.33 -15.11 -4.60
CA ASN A 199 3.50 -15.40 -3.45
C ASN A 199 4.34 -15.41 -2.18
N PHE A 200 3.77 -14.90 -1.07
CA PHE A 200 4.35 -15.03 0.25
C PHE A 200 3.28 -15.02 1.32
N ASP A 201 3.62 -15.50 2.49
CA ASP A 201 2.74 -15.55 3.65
C ASP A 201 3.20 -14.49 4.69
N GLU A 202 2.27 -13.80 5.33
CA GLU A 202 2.57 -12.82 6.38
C GLU A 202 1.62 -12.97 7.58
N GLY A 203 2.20 -12.83 8.79
CA GLY A 203 1.48 -12.86 10.05
C GLY A 203 1.31 -14.25 10.67
N ASN A 204 0.83 -14.29 11.92
CA ASN A 204 0.65 -15.55 12.70
C ASN A 204 -0.48 -16.42 12.14
N PHE A 205 -1.50 -15.83 11.56
CA PHE A 205 -2.44 -16.49 10.66
C PHE A 205 -2.00 -16.11 9.26
N PRO A 206 -1.32 -17.00 8.51
CA PRO A 206 -0.65 -16.63 7.30
C PRO A 206 -1.63 -16.08 6.28
N ARG A 207 -1.63 -14.74 6.14
CA ARG A 207 -2.29 -14.08 5.03
C ARG A 207 -1.49 -14.40 3.78
N LYS A 208 -2.18 -14.89 2.77
CA LYS A 208 -1.55 -15.19 1.49
C LYS A 208 -1.61 -13.99 0.57
N LEU A 209 -0.43 -13.48 0.22
CA LEU A 209 -0.30 -12.26 -0.56
C LEU A 209 0.44 -12.50 -1.88
N PHE A 210 0.09 -11.69 -2.87
CA PHE A 210 0.98 -11.38 -3.98
C PHE A 210 1.89 -10.23 -3.59
N LEU A 211 3.16 -10.30 -4.00
CA LEU A 211 4.08 -9.19 -4.11
C LEU A 211 4.33 -8.94 -5.60
N ILE A 212 3.90 -7.78 -6.09
CA ILE A 212 3.95 -7.40 -7.48
C ILE A 212 4.97 -6.26 -7.65
N GLN A 213 5.88 -6.42 -8.60
CA GLN A 213 6.86 -5.42 -8.99
C GLN A 213 6.67 -5.07 -10.46
N ASN A 214 6.33 -3.83 -10.73
CA ASN A 214 6.06 -3.33 -12.06
C ASN A 214 6.99 -2.16 -12.39
N LYS A 215 7.38 -2.07 -13.67
CA LYS A 215 8.15 -0.97 -14.23
C LYS A 215 7.30 -0.26 -15.28
N LYS A 216 7.15 1.07 -15.18
CA LYS A 216 6.48 1.86 -16.23
C LYS A 216 7.26 1.75 -17.53
N LEU A 217 6.54 1.50 -18.64
CA LEU A 217 7.06 1.49 -20.02
C LEU A 217 7.43 2.88 -20.52
#